data_db15a879bf631c08334a4d915776b6e8
#
_entry.id   db15a879bf631c08334a4d915776b6e8
#
_cell.length_a   1.000
_cell.length_b   1.000
_cell.length_c   1.000
_cell.angle_alpha   90.00
_cell.angle_beta   90.00
_cell.angle_gamma   90.00
#
_symmetry.space_group_name_H-M   'P 1'
#
loop_
_entity.id
_entity.type
_entity.pdbx_description
1 polymer ?
#
loop_
_entity_poly.entity_id
_entity_poly.type
_entity_poly.pdbx_seq_one_letter_code
_entity_poly.pdbx_strand_id
1 'polypeptide(L)'
;MQFTLKVIGNMIMSLEPTGEEQENFRANFKIISSCFASLPFKIPGTAFHRGLKARDRMHAMLDSIISDRRNGKSVQQDFLESLIRKHSKNASGEDNDDKLSDKQLKDNVLTLLIAGHDTTTAALTWLVKFLGENPVVLERLREEHMEIRDKREGESSLTWSEVMNMPYTAKVISETLRRATILPWYSRKAAQDFEIDGYKIEKGWSINLDVVSIHHDQEVFKNPFTFDPSRFDEPLRPFSYLGFGSGPRMCPGINLAKLELSVFIHHLVLRYKWTPLERDDSVQPTLVRMPKSKYPIMVESL
;
A
#
# COMPACT_ATOMS: atom_id res chain seq x y z
N MET A 1 -3.25 10.62 3.57
CA MET A 1 -4.51 9.89 3.82
C MET A 1 -5.60 10.13 2.76
N GLN A 2 -5.91 11.35 2.33
CA GLN A 2 -6.91 11.56 1.27
C GLN A 2 -6.43 11.13 -0.12
N PHE A 3 -5.16 11.33 -0.45
CA PHE A 3 -4.56 10.99 -1.74
C PHE A 3 -4.70 9.49 -2.06
N THR A 4 -4.13 8.63 -1.23
CA THR A 4 -4.16 7.17 -1.44
C THR A 4 -5.57 6.59 -1.49
N LEU A 5 -6.50 7.12 -0.68
CA LEU A 5 -7.89 6.67 -0.69
C LEU A 5 -8.62 7.03 -1.99
N LYS A 6 -8.37 8.22 -2.53
CA LYS A 6 -8.92 8.64 -3.82
C LYS A 6 -8.36 7.81 -4.97
N VAL A 7 -7.05 7.57 -4.98
CA VAL A 7 -6.39 6.76 -6.00
C VAL A 7 -6.93 5.33 -5.98
N ILE A 8 -6.91 4.66 -4.82
CA ILE A 8 -7.33 3.26 -4.74
C ILE A 8 -8.83 3.09 -5.01
N GLY A 9 -9.68 4.02 -4.57
CA GLY A 9 -11.11 4.01 -4.85
C GLY A 9 -11.41 4.14 -6.35
N ASN A 10 -10.72 5.06 -7.02
CA ASN A 10 -10.83 5.22 -8.47
C ASN A 10 -10.30 4.00 -9.23
N MET A 11 -9.10 3.51 -8.91
CA MET A 11 -8.48 2.36 -9.59
C MET A 11 -9.26 1.05 -9.44
N ILE A 12 -9.89 0.82 -8.29
CA ILE A 12 -10.63 -0.42 -8.04
C ILE A 12 -12.04 -0.38 -8.61
N MET A 13 -12.76 0.74 -8.45
CA MET A 13 -14.20 0.80 -8.76
C MET A 13 -14.63 2.07 -9.48
N SER A 14 -13.70 2.84 -10.05
CA SER A 14 -13.92 4.11 -10.77
C SER A 14 -14.71 5.13 -9.95
N LEU A 15 -14.49 5.15 -8.62
CA LEU A 15 -15.15 6.11 -7.75
C LEU A 15 -14.60 7.52 -8.04
N GLU A 16 -15.51 8.46 -8.30
CA GLU A 16 -15.14 9.85 -8.54
C GLU A 16 -14.43 10.45 -7.31
N PRO A 17 -13.34 11.22 -7.49
CA PRO A 17 -12.52 11.72 -6.37
C PRO A 17 -13.20 12.79 -5.52
N THR A 18 -14.41 13.23 -5.89
CA THR A 18 -15.21 14.26 -5.22
C THR A 18 -16.70 13.88 -5.21
N GLY A 19 -17.50 14.56 -4.40
CA GLY A 19 -18.94 14.34 -4.32
C GLY A 19 -19.38 13.55 -3.09
N GLU A 20 -20.69 13.41 -2.93
CA GLU A 20 -21.32 12.78 -1.77
C GLU A 20 -20.94 11.30 -1.63
N GLU A 21 -20.86 10.58 -2.75
CA GLU A 21 -20.48 9.17 -2.78
C GLU A 21 -19.07 8.95 -2.24
N GLN A 22 -18.11 9.81 -2.65
CA GLN A 22 -16.74 9.78 -2.14
C GLN A 22 -16.67 10.10 -0.64
N GLU A 23 -17.47 11.05 -0.15
CA GLU A 23 -17.51 11.37 1.27
C GLU A 23 -18.11 10.24 2.11
N ASN A 24 -19.17 9.60 1.63
CA ASN A 24 -19.79 8.43 2.24
C ASN A 24 -18.82 7.24 2.26
N PHE A 25 -18.14 6.98 1.15
CA PHE A 25 -17.06 5.99 1.05
C PHE A 25 -15.98 6.26 2.10
N ARG A 26 -15.43 7.48 2.14
CA ARG A 26 -14.38 7.89 3.07
C ARG A 26 -14.79 7.72 4.53
N ALA A 27 -16.01 8.13 4.88
CA ALA A 27 -16.51 8.02 6.24
C ALA A 27 -16.61 6.56 6.71
N ASN A 28 -17.18 5.68 5.89
CA ASN A 28 -17.30 4.27 6.19
C ASN A 28 -15.93 3.57 6.21
N PHE A 29 -15.06 3.86 5.25
CA PHE A 29 -13.71 3.33 5.18
C PHE A 29 -12.91 3.66 6.45
N LYS A 30 -12.95 4.92 6.92
CA LYS A 30 -12.29 5.35 8.16
C LYS A 30 -12.76 4.56 9.39
N ILE A 31 -14.07 4.25 9.48
CA ILE A 31 -14.62 3.44 10.57
C ILE A 31 -14.07 2.02 10.47
N ILE A 32 -14.10 1.40 9.29
CA ILE A 32 -13.61 0.02 9.07
C ILE A 32 -12.11 -0.07 9.43
N SER A 33 -11.28 0.81 8.90
CA SER A 33 -9.84 0.83 9.16
C SER A 33 -9.54 0.98 10.67
N SER A 34 -10.29 1.86 11.38
CA SER A 34 -10.11 2.06 12.83
C SER A 34 -10.53 0.85 13.68
N CYS A 35 -11.35 -0.04 13.14
CA CYS A 35 -11.89 -1.20 13.86
C CYS A 35 -11.14 -2.50 13.58
N PHE A 36 -10.22 -2.49 12.62
CA PHE A 36 -9.55 -3.70 12.13
C PHE A 36 -8.83 -4.50 13.23
N ALA A 37 -8.22 -3.81 14.19
CA ALA A 37 -7.54 -4.43 15.33
C ALA A 37 -8.40 -4.46 16.60
N SER A 38 -9.71 -4.27 16.52
CA SER A 38 -10.60 -4.26 17.68
C SER A 38 -10.99 -5.68 18.11
N LEU A 39 -11.30 -5.84 19.39
CA LEU A 39 -11.82 -7.10 19.91
C LEU A 39 -13.17 -7.45 19.26
N PRO A 40 -13.42 -8.73 18.88
CA PRO A 40 -14.55 -9.13 18.05
C PRO A 40 -15.88 -9.22 18.82
N PHE A 41 -16.18 -8.24 19.67
CA PHE A 41 -17.44 -8.19 20.42
C PHE A 41 -18.52 -7.46 19.63
N LYS A 42 -19.59 -8.19 19.26
CA LYS A 42 -20.77 -7.66 18.54
C LYS A 42 -21.76 -6.93 19.46
N ILE A 43 -21.28 -6.17 20.44
CA ILE A 43 -22.11 -5.42 21.39
C ILE A 43 -22.34 -4.01 20.81
N PRO A 44 -23.57 -3.48 20.81
CA PRO A 44 -23.88 -2.13 20.39
C PRO A 44 -22.96 -1.10 21.06
N GLY A 45 -22.40 -0.15 20.28
CA GLY A 45 -21.47 0.86 20.77
C GLY A 45 -19.98 0.46 20.74
N THR A 46 -19.64 -0.84 20.61
CA THR A 46 -18.23 -1.26 20.46
C THR A 46 -17.65 -0.87 19.11
N ALA A 47 -16.31 -0.76 19.04
CA ALA A 47 -15.61 -0.48 17.78
C ALA A 47 -15.92 -1.54 16.73
N PHE A 48 -15.84 -2.83 17.09
CA PHE A 48 -16.16 -3.94 16.19
C PHE A 48 -17.58 -3.87 15.61
N HIS A 49 -18.58 -3.58 16.46
CA HIS A 49 -19.98 -3.43 16.01
C HIS A 49 -20.15 -2.26 15.04
N ARG A 50 -19.49 -1.10 15.31
CA ARG A 50 -19.49 0.03 14.37
C ARG A 50 -18.83 -0.32 13.04
N GLY A 51 -17.71 -1.06 13.09
CA GLY A 51 -17.01 -1.54 11.90
C GLY A 51 -17.88 -2.45 11.03
N LEU A 52 -18.60 -3.39 11.65
CA LEU A 52 -19.54 -4.25 10.93
C LEU A 52 -20.63 -3.45 10.23
N LYS A 53 -21.24 -2.47 10.90
CA LYS A 53 -22.25 -1.60 10.26
C LYS A 53 -21.68 -0.76 9.12
N ALA A 54 -20.45 -0.28 9.26
CA ALA A 54 -19.78 0.45 8.17
C ALA A 54 -19.48 -0.47 6.99
N ARG A 55 -19.03 -1.72 7.24
CA ARG A 55 -18.84 -2.74 6.21
C ARG A 55 -20.16 -3.03 5.47
N ASP A 56 -21.26 -3.20 6.18
CA ASP A 56 -22.56 -3.50 5.58
C ASP A 56 -23.03 -2.35 4.66
N ARG A 57 -22.77 -1.08 5.04
CA ARG A 57 -23.02 0.07 4.15
C ARG A 57 -22.12 0.07 2.92
N MET A 58 -20.83 -0.28 3.08
CA MET A 58 -19.92 -0.42 1.93
C MET A 58 -20.34 -1.56 1.00
N HIS A 59 -20.83 -2.68 1.56
CA HIS A 59 -21.37 -3.78 0.75
C HIS A 59 -22.62 -3.33 -0.04
N ALA A 60 -23.52 -2.56 0.58
CA ALA A 60 -24.69 -2.02 -0.13
C ALA A 60 -24.31 -1.07 -1.28
N MET A 61 -23.29 -0.23 -1.08
CA MET A 61 -22.72 0.61 -2.14
C MET A 61 -22.15 -0.25 -3.29
N LEU A 62 -21.37 -1.27 -2.96
CA LEU A 62 -20.81 -2.19 -3.96
C LEU A 62 -21.91 -3.00 -4.68
N ASP A 63 -23.00 -3.38 -4.00
CA ASP A 63 -24.14 -4.06 -4.63
C ASP A 63 -24.80 -3.17 -5.70
N SER A 64 -24.94 -1.87 -5.43
CA SER A 64 -25.46 -0.91 -6.42
C SER A 64 -24.53 -0.80 -7.64
N ILE A 65 -23.22 -0.61 -7.42
CA ILE A 65 -22.23 -0.49 -8.50
C ILE A 65 -22.20 -1.76 -9.35
N ILE A 66 -22.15 -2.94 -8.72
CA ILE A 66 -22.11 -4.24 -9.42
C ILE A 66 -23.39 -4.45 -10.24
N SER A 67 -24.55 -4.13 -9.65
CA SER A 67 -25.84 -4.25 -10.35
C SER A 67 -25.91 -3.35 -11.58
N ASP A 68 -25.51 -2.09 -11.46
CA ASP A 68 -25.54 -1.14 -12.57
C ASP A 68 -24.60 -1.54 -13.72
N ARG A 69 -23.45 -2.10 -13.41
CA ARG A 69 -22.50 -2.64 -14.41
C ARG A 69 -23.03 -3.89 -15.11
N ARG A 70 -23.59 -4.85 -14.36
CA ARG A 70 -24.20 -6.05 -14.93
C ARG A 70 -25.40 -5.74 -15.82
N ASN A 71 -26.14 -4.68 -15.52
CA ASN A 71 -27.28 -4.20 -16.31
C ASN A 71 -26.87 -3.29 -17.48
N GLY A 72 -25.57 -3.07 -17.71
CA GLY A 72 -25.07 -2.24 -18.80
C GLY A 72 -25.29 -0.74 -18.65
N LYS A 73 -25.69 -0.27 -17.44
CA LYS A 73 -25.91 1.16 -17.19
C LYS A 73 -24.59 1.95 -17.08
N SER A 74 -23.51 1.31 -16.69
CA SER A 74 -22.17 1.89 -16.67
C SER A 74 -21.14 0.89 -17.19
N VAL A 75 -20.21 1.38 -18.02
CA VAL A 75 -19.07 0.59 -18.51
C VAL A 75 -17.81 1.29 -18.07
N GLN A 76 -16.99 0.59 -17.28
CA GLN A 76 -15.74 1.12 -16.74
C GLN A 76 -14.55 0.23 -17.13
N GLN A 77 -13.34 0.77 -17.05
CA GLN A 77 -12.11 0.03 -17.30
C GLN A 77 -11.28 -0.04 -16.02
N ASP A 78 -11.85 -0.65 -14.97
CA ASP A 78 -11.23 -0.78 -13.67
C ASP A 78 -11.10 -2.24 -13.21
N PHE A 79 -10.56 -2.42 -12.01
CA PHE A 79 -10.34 -3.74 -11.45
C PHE A 79 -11.66 -4.50 -11.18
N LEU A 80 -12.68 -3.82 -10.67
CA LEU A 80 -13.99 -4.43 -10.39
C LEU A 80 -14.65 -4.91 -11.68
N GLU A 81 -14.58 -4.15 -12.77
CA GLU A 81 -15.10 -4.56 -14.07
C GLU A 81 -14.38 -5.82 -14.59
N SER A 82 -13.06 -5.86 -14.42
CA SER A 82 -12.25 -7.04 -14.81
C SER A 82 -12.67 -8.29 -14.04
N LEU A 83 -12.97 -8.16 -12.74
CA LEU A 83 -13.51 -9.25 -11.92
C LEU A 83 -14.90 -9.68 -12.37
N ILE A 84 -15.82 -8.74 -12.61
CA ILE A 84 -17.19 -9.04 -13.06
C ILE A 84 -17.16 -9.78 -14.40
N ARG A 85 -16.36 -9.32 -15.37
CA ARG A 85 -16.24 -9.96 -16.70
C ARG A 85 -15.62 -11.34 -16.63
N LYS A 86 -14.62 -11.55 -15.80
CA LYS A 86 -14.00 -12.88 -15.61
C LYS A 86 -15.03 -13.88 -15.10
N HIS A 87 -15.89 -13.46 -14.17
CA HIS A 87 -16.96 -14.31 -13.62
C HIS A 87 -18.11 -14.54 -14.59
N SER A 88 -18.40 -13.60 -15.48
CA SER A 88 -19.46 -13.76 -16.50
C SER A 88 -19.05 -14.73 -17.63
N LYS A 89 -17.78 -14.70 -18.05
CA LYS A 89 -17.26 -15.56 -19.14
C LYS A 89 -17.17 -17.04 -18.75
N ASN A 90 -16.88 -17.33 -17.48
CA ASN A 90 -16.84 -18.72 -16.99
C ASN A 90 -18.23 -19.35 -16.81
N ALA A 91 -19.32 -18.64 -17.16
CA ALA A 91 -20.68 -19.18 -17.11
C ALA A 91 -21.00 -20.17 -18.25
N SER A 92 -20.16 -20.26 -19.28
CA SER A 92 -20.38 -21.08 -20.48
C SER A 92 -19.39 -22.26 -20.67
N GLY A 93 -18.53 -22.56 -19.69
CA GLY A 93 -17.53 -23.65 -19.79
C GLY A 93 -17.27 -24.30 -18.44
N GLU A 94 -17.11 -25.60 -18.47
CA GLU A 94 -16.83 -26.55 -17.41
C GLU A 94 -15.91 -26.03 -16.30
N ASP A 95 -16.34 -26.16 -15.08
CA ASP A 95 -15.77 -26.02 -13.74
C ASP A 95 -16.42 -24.89 -12.92
N ASN A 96 -17.37 -25.33 -12.09
CA ASN A 96 -18.13 -24.47 -11.15
C ASN A 96 -17.33 -24.04 -9.91
N ASP A 97 -16.08 -24.53 -9.73
CA ASP A 97 -15.31 -24.33 -8.49
C ASP A 97 -14.58 -22.97 -8.42
N ASP A 98 -14.42 -22.27 -9.53
CA ASP A 98 -13.65 -21.01 -9.61
C ASP A 98 -14.51 -19.72 -9.55
N LYS A 99 -15.83 -19.83 -9.35
CA LYS A 99 -16.72 -18.66 -9.29
C LYS A 99 -16.72 -18.04 -7.90
N LEU A 100 -16.33 -16.76 -7.82
CA LEU A 100 -16.57 -15.97 -6.62
C LEU A 100 -18.07 -15.65 -6.48
N SER A 101 -18.64 -15.90 -5.31
CA SER A 101 -19.96 -15.36 -4.97
C SER A 101 -19.90 -13.83 -4.87
N ASP A 102 -21.04 -13.15 -4.98
CA ASP A 102 -21.11 -11.69 -4.82
C ASP A 102 -20.57 -11.24 -3.45
N LYS A 103 -20.76 -12.06 -2.43
CA LYS A 103 -20.18 -11.81 -1.12
C LYS A 103 -18.65 -11.85 -1.16
N GLN A 104 -18.06 -12.89 -1.77
CA GLN A 104 -16.60 -13.00 -1.92
C GLN A 104 -16.03 -11.88 -2.79
N LEU A 105 -16.73 -11.48 -3.85
CA LEU A 105 -16.35 -10.35 -4.70
C LEU A 105 -16.26 -9.06 -3.88
N LYS A 106 -17.29 -8.73 -3.10
CA LYS A 106 -17.32 -7.55 -2.22
C LYS A 106 -16.25 -7.60 -1.12
N ASP A 107 -16.08 -8.75 -0.47
CA ASP A 107 -15.05 -8.95 0.56
C ASP A 107 -13.63 -8.79 -0.01
N ASN A 108 -13.37 -9.28 -1.24
CA ASN A 108 -12.09 -9.08 -1.92
C ASN A 108 -11.84 -7.60 -2.26
N VAL A 109 -12.85 -6.90 -2.80
CA VAL A 109 -12.76 -5.46 -3.08
C VAL A 109 -12.42 -4.68 -1.81
N LEU A 110 -13.14 -4.91 -0.72
CA LEU A 110 -12.85 -4.24 0.57
C LEU A 110 -11.45 -4.57 1.10
N THR A 111 -11.01 -5.81 0.96
CA THR A 111 -9.66 -6.23 1.37
C THR A 111 -8.60 -5.47 0.59
N LEU A 112 -8.75 -5.34 -0.72
CA LEU A 112 -7.81 -4.60 -1.57
C LEU A 112 -7.81 -3.10 -1.28
N LEU A 113 -8.97 -2.51 -1.01
CA LEU A 113 -9.07 -1.10 -0.61
C LEU A 113 -8.29 -0.83 0.69
N ILE A 114 -8.45 -1.68 1.72
CA ILE A 114 -7.73 -1.54 2.99
C ILE A 114 -6.23 -1.77 2.78
N ALA A 115 -5.86 -2.83 2.08
CA ALA A 115 -4.47 -3.17 1.84
C ALA A 115 -3.71 -2.08 1.06
N GLY A 116 -4.33 -1.52 0.02
CA GLY A 116 -3.71 -0.49 -0.81
C GLY A 116 -3.66 0.89 -0.17
N HIS A 117 -4.63 1.23 0.69
CA HIS A 117 -4.67 2.54 1.34
C HIS A 117 -3.67 2.65 2.51
N ASP A 118 -3.80 1.80 3.53
CA ASP A 118 -3.08 1.98 4.79
C ASP A 118 -1.57 1.80 4.62
N THR A 119 -1.15 0.83 3.82
CA THR A 119 0.27 0.55 3.57
C THR A 119 0.94 1.64 2.74
N THR A 120 0.29 2.11 1.67
CA THR A 120 0.82 3.20 0.84
C THR A 120 0.83 4.53 1.60
N THR A 121 -0.18 4.81 2.43
CA THR A 121 -0.18 5.98 3.32
C THR A 121 1.00 5.94 4.29
N ALA A 122 1.29 4.77 4.89
CA ALA A 122 2.44 4.61 5.77
C ALA A 122 3.76 4.80 5.00
N ALA A 123 3.88 4.21 3.81
CA ALA A 123 5.07 4.35 2.96
C ALA A 123 5.35 5.82 2.60
N LEU A 124 4.33 6.58 2.19
CA LEU A 124 4.43 8.01 1.90
C LEU A 124 4.84 8.82 3.13
N THR A 125 4.28 8.51 4.30
CA THR A 125 4.61 9.20 5.55
C THR A 125 6.08 8.99 5.93
N TRP A 126 6.56 7.74 5.86
CA TRP A 126 7.98 7.41 6.11
C TRP A 126 8.90 8.04 5.07
N LEU A 127 8.50 8.04 3.80
CA LEU A 127 9.26 8.62 2.71
C LEU A 127 9.48 10.13 2.95
N VAL A 128 8.42 10.86 3.26
CA VAL A 128 8.49 12.31 3.57
C VAL A 128 9.38 12.55 4.80
N LYS A 129 9.27 11.70 5.84
CA LYS A 129 10.11 11.78 7.03
C LYS A 129 11.59 11.58 6.69
N PHE A 130 11.93 10.46 6.06
CA PHE A 130 13.33 10.14 5.77
C PHE A 130 13.97 11.16 4.82
N LEU A 131 13.24 11.67 3.86
CA LEU A 131 13.75 12.74 2.98
C LEU A 131 13.95 14.05 3.72
N GLY A 132 13.05 14.45 4.60
CA GLY A 132 13.21 15.64 5.44
C GLY A 132 14.39 15.57 6.39
N GLU A 133 14.79 14.37 6.81
CA GLU A 133 15.91 14.12 7.71
C GLU A 133 17.25 13.87 6.97
N ASN A 134 17.22 13.67 5.63
CA ASN A 134 18.39 13.39 4.82
C ASN A 134 18.51 14.36 3.62
N PRO A 135 18.91 15.61 3.86
CA PRO A 135 18.92 16.66 2.83
C PRO A 135 19.77 16.35 1.61
N VAL A 136 20.88 15.60 1.76
CA VAL A 136 21.73 15.19 0.63
C VAL A 136 20.98 14.22 -0.30
N VAL A 137 20.24 13.27 0.28
CA VAL A 137 19.39 12.35 -0.50
C VAL A 137 18.26 13.10 -1.20
N LEU A 138 17.63 14.04 -0.48
CA LEU A 138 16.56 14.87 -1.02
C LEU A 138 17.03 15.71 -2.21
N GLU A 139 18.21 16.33 -2.13
CA GLU A 139 18.73 17.18 -3.21
C GLU A 139 19.04 16.34 -4.47
N ARG A 140 19.74 15.20 -4.31
CA ARG A 140 19.99 14.30 -5.44
C ARG A 140 18.71 13.77 -6.06
N LEU A 141 17.68 13.49 -5.23
CA LEU A 141 16.37 13.09 -5.73
C LEU A 141 15.70 14.23 -6.52
N ARG A 142 15.81 15.45 -6.03
CA ARG A 142 15.30 16.65 -6.71
C ARG A 142 15.96 16.84 -8.07
N GLU A 143 17.29 16.64 -8.17
CA GLU A 143 18.03 16.69 -9.44
C GLU A 143 17.46 15.72 -10.48
N GLU A 144 17.23 14.44 -10.12
CA GLU A 144 16.60 13.46 -11.02
C GLU A 144 15.23 13.95 -11.52
N HIS A 145 14.41 14.48 -10.63
CA HIS A 145 13.07 14.96 -11.00
C HIS A 145 13.07 16.26 -11.79
N MET A 146 14.04 17.14 -11.59
CA MET A 146 14.25 18.34 -12.39
C MET A 146 14.68 17.97 -13.81
N GLU A 147 15.61 17.03 -13.98
CA GLU A 147 16.00 16.53 -15.31
C GLU A 147 14.82 15.95 -16.09
N ILE A 148 13.93 15.23 -15.43
CA ILE A 148 12.72 14.68 -16.05
C ILE A 148 11.78 15.81 -16.49
N ARG A 149 11.56 16.80 -15.62
CA ARG A 149 10.73 17.96 -15.93
C ARG A 149 11.28 18.77 -17.10
N ASP A 150 12.60 19.03 -17.09
CA ASP A 150 13.25 19.91 -18.05
C ASP A 150 13.38 19.29 -19.45
N LYS A 151 13.29 17.96 -19.56
CA LYS A 151 13.21 17.24 -20.85
C LYS A 151 11.84 17.29 -21.50
N ARG A 152 10.81 17.81 -20.80
CA ARG A 152 9.44 17.86 -21.34
C ARG A 152 9.17 19.13 -22.09
N GLU A 153 8.40 19.03 -23.15
CA GLU A 153 7.85 20.16 -23.88
C GLU A 153 6.49 20.54 -23.26
N GLY A 154 6.44 21.68 -22.59
CA GLY A 154 5.21 22.22 -21.99
C GLY A 154 4.78 21.56 -20.65
N GLU A 155 3.54 21.86 -20.20
CA GLU A 155 2.93 21.33 -18.97
C GLU A 155 2.32 19.92 -19.16
N SER A 156 3.00 19.02 -19.83
CA SER A 156 2.49 17.66 -20.00
C SER A 156 2.54 16.86 -18.70
N SER A 157 1.56 15.97 -18.48
CA SER A 157 1.54 15.04 -17.33
C SER A 157 2.68 14.02 -17.44
N LEU A 158 3.13 13.47 -16.30
CA LEU A 158 4.07 12.35 -16.27
C LEU A 158 3.56 11.18 -17.11
N THR A 159 4.39 10.70 -18.01
CA THR A 159 4.11 9.49 -18.77
C THR A 159 4.50 8.24 -18.00
N TRP A 160 3.91 7.11 -18.34
CA TRP A 160 4.28 5.82 -17.76
C TRP A 160 5.77 5.50 -17.93
N SER A 161 6.33 5.78 -19.11
CA SER A 161 7.74 5.55 -19.41
C SER A 161 8.66 6.36 -18.51
N GLU A 162 8.34 7.62 -18.25
CA GLU A 162 9.12 8.48 -17.35
C GLU A 162 9.08 7.96 -15.91
N VAL A 163 7.90 7.58 -15.41
CA VAL A 163 7.78 7.02 -14.05
C VAL A 163 8.58 5.73 -13.90
N MET A 164 8.59 4.88 -14.93
CA MET A 164 9.35 3.63 -14.89
C MET A 164 10.87 3.86 -15.04
N ASN A 165 11.30 5.04 -15.47
CA ASN A 165 12.71 5.39 -15.65
C ASN A 165 13.18 6.44 -14.63
N MET A 166 12.95 6.16 -13.35
CA MET A 166 13.39 6.94 -12.19
C MET A 166 14.29 6.07 -11.29
N PRO A 167 15.55 5.80 -11.71
CA PRO A 167 16.40 4.82 -11.02
C PRO A 167 16.76 5.23 -9.60
N TYR A 168 17.03 6.51 -9.34
CA TYR A 168 17.34 6.95 -7.98
C TYR A 168 16.09 6.97 -7.09
N THR A 169 14.96 7.40 -7.61
CA THR A 169 13.65 7.30 -6.93
C THR A 169 13.34 5.87 -6.52
N ALA A 170 13.59 4.89 -7.38
CA ALA A 170 13.37 3.47 -7.07
C ALA A 170 14.23 2.99 -5.89
N LYS A 171 15.50 3.44 -5.80
CA LYS A 171 16.41 3.17 -4.68
C LYS A 171 15.93 3.82 -3.39
N VAL A 172 15.51 5.09 -3.45
CA VAL A 172 14.94 5.83 -2.32
C VAL A 172 13.68 5.15 -1.78
N ILE A 173 12.77 4.72 -2.66
CA ILE A 173 11.58 3.96 -2.27
C ILE A 173 11.97 2.64 -1.60
N SER A 174 12.91 1.90 -2.17
CA SER A 174 13.36 0.62 -1.62
C SER A 174 13.99 0.79 -0.24
N GLU A 175 14.84 1.79 -0.04
CA GLU A 175 15.43 2.10 1.26
C GLU A 175 14.39 2.59 2.27
N THR A 176 13.40 3.36 1.83
CA THR A 176 12.25 3.73 2.67
C THR A 176 11.53 2.51 3.20
N LEU A 177 11.20 1.56 2.34
CA LEU A 177 10.50 0.33 2.73
C LEU A 177 11.36 -0.58 3.61
N ARG A 178 12.67 -0.65 3.37
CA ARG A 178 13.60 -1.36 4.24
C ARG A 178 13.62 -0.75 5.64
N ARG A 179 13.87 0.54 5.75
CA ARG A 179 13.98 1.26 7.03
C ARG A 179 12.68 1.30 7.81
N ALA A 180 11.58 1.58 7.14
CA ALA A 180 10.26 1.63 7.76
C ALA A 180 9.74 0.24 8.14
N THR A 181 10.04 -0.78 7.35
CA THR A 181 9.49 -2.13 7.49
C THR A 181 7.98 -2.06 7.76
N ILE A 182 7.20 -1.59 6.78
CA ILE A 182 5.77 -1.24 6.92
C ILE A 182 4.96 -2.38 7.56
N LEU A 183 5.22 -3.62 7.13
CA LEU A 183 4.69 -4.84 7.75
C LEU A 183 5.82 -5.54 8.49
N PRO A 184 5.78 -5.58 9.84
CA PRO A 184 6.89 -6.08 10.66
C PRO A 184 7.10 -7.60 10.58
N TRP A 185 6.08 -8.35 10.17
CA TRP A 185 6.17 -9.80 10.01
C TRP A 185 5.25 -10.32 8.91
N TYR A 186 5.59 -11.50 8.38
CA TYR A 186 4.74 -12.28 7.48
C TYR A 186 4.45 -13.63 8.11
N SER A 187 3.16 -13.98 8.22
CA SER A 187 2.72 -15.27 8.74
C SER A 187 2.55 -16.29 7.62
N ARG A 188 2.99 -17.52 7.89
CA ARG A 188 2.78 -18.69 7.04
C ARG A 188 2.29 -19.85 7.91
N LYS A 189 1.64 -20.82 7.28
CA LYS A 189 1.23 -22.05 7.93
C LYS A 189 2.00 -23.21 7.30
N ALA A 190 2.62 -24.06 8.11
CA ALA A 190 3.30 -25.25 7.65
C ALA A 190 2.29 -26.21 6.97
N ALA A 191 2.47 -26.51 5.67
CA ALA A 191 1.62 -27.43 4.93
C ALA A 191 1.94 -28.89 5.23
N GLN A 192 3.17 -29.17 5.64
CA GLN A 192 3.69 -30.49 6.03
C GLN A 192 4.77 -30.31 7.10
N ASP A 193 5.18 -31.42 7.73
CA ASP A 193 6.34 -31.42 8.62
C ASP A 193 7.61 -31.11 7.84
N PHE A 194 8.50 -30.32 8.39
CA PHE A 194 9.83 -30.04 7.82
C PHE A 194 10.80 -29.62 8.92
N GLU A 195 12.09 -29.52 8.59
CA GLU A 195 13.16 -29.15 9.52
C GLU A 195 13.90 -27.92 9.02
N ILE A 196 14.25 -27.02 9.93
CA ILE A 196 15.11 -25.86 9.71
C ILE A 196 16.16 -25.84 10.81
N ASP A 197 17.44 -25.89 10.45
CA ASP A 197 18.58 -25.79 11.38
C ASP A 197 18.46 -26.76 12.59
N GLY A 198 17.95 -27.98 12.37
CA GLY A 198 17.76 -28.98 13.41
C GLY A 198 16.45 -28.84 14.20
N TYR A 199 15.64 -27.82 13.92
CA TYR A 199 14.34 -27.64 14.56
C TYR A 199 13.21 -28.26 13.73
N LYS A 200 12.49 -29.22 14.31
CA LYS A 200 11.30 -29.82 13.69
C LYS A 200 10.15 -28.84 13.74
N ILE A 201 9.56 -28.54 12.58
CA ILE A 201 8.36 -27.72 12.40
C ILE A 201 7.23 -28.66 11.97
N GLU A 202 6.18 -28.74 12.76
CA GLU A 202 5.07 -29.66 12.48
C GLU A 202 4.01 -29.01 11.59
N LYS A 203 3.35 -29.84 10.79
CA LYS A 203 2.22 -29.44 9.96
C LYS A 203 1.18 -28.68 10.78
N GLY A 204 0.73 -27.54 10.25
CA GLY A 204 -0.29 -26.73 10.88
C GLY A 204 0.26 -25.62 11.81
N TRP A 205 1.55 -25.63 12.13
CA TRP A 205 2.17 -24.54 12.90
C TRP A 205 2.13 -23.23 12.14
N SER A 206 1.95 -22.14 12.88
CA SER A 206 2.06 -20.78 12.35
C SER A 206 3.50 -20.31 12.49
N ILE A 207 4.10 -19.93 11.37
CA ILE A 207 5.48 -19.44 11.28
C ILE A 207 5.42 -17.95 11.00
N ASN A 208 6.03 -17.13 11.84
CA ASN A 208 6.16 -15.70 11.62
C ASN A 208 7.58 -15.36 11.20
N LEU A 209 7.74 -14.79 10.02
CA LEU A 209 9.00 -14.25 9.52
C LEU A 209 9.17 -12.83 10.08
N ASP A 210 10.18 -12.60 10.90
CA ASP A 210 10.50 -11.27 11.44
C ASP A 210 11.22 -10.42 10.39
N VAL A 211 10.47 -9.60 9.68
CA VAL A 211 10.99 -8.74 8.62
C VAL A 211 11.80 -7.58 9.19
N VAL A 212 11.51 -7.15 10.42
CA VAL A 212 12.29 -6.06 11.06
C VAL A 212 13.71 -6.51 11.28
N SER A 213 13.91 -7.69 11.85
CA SER A 213 15.25 -8.25 12.07
C SER A 213 15.99 -8.48 10.75
N ILE A 214 15.33 -9.01 9.73
CA ILE A 214 15.93 -9.21 8.39
C ILE A 214 16.40 -7.88 7.78
N HIS A 215 15.56 -6.84 7.82
CA HIS A 215 15.90 -5.54 7.24
C HIS A 215 16.94 -4.74 8.03
N HIS A 216 17.19 -5.10 9.29
CA HIS A 216 18.15 -4.43 10.17
C HIS A 216 19.33 -5.32 10.54
N ASP A 217 19.50 -6.43 9.86
CA ASP A 217 20.65 -7.31 10.03
C ASP A 217 21.95 -6.60 9.62
N GLN A 218 22.89 -6.47 10.56
CA GLN A 218 24.16 -5.79 10.35
C GLN A 218 25.15 -6.57 9.47
N GLU A 219 24.97 -7.89 9.34
CA GLU A 219 25.76 -8.73 8.45
C GLU A 219 25.42 -8.47 6.97
N VAL A 220 24.17 -8.05 6.71
CA VAL A 220 23.68 -7.73 5.36
C VAL A 220 23.74 -6.22 5.10
N PHE A 221 23.26 -5.42 6.04
CA PHE A 221 23.14 -3.98 5.90
C PHE A 221 24.06 -3.28 6.92
N LYS A 222 25.25 -2.86 6.51
CA LYS A 222 26.15 -2.07 7.38
C LYS A 222 25.43 -0.80 7.84
N ASN A 223 25.51 -0.48 9.14
CA ASN A 223 24.81 0.65 9.74
C ASN A 223 23.32 0.67 9.37
N PRO A 224 22.53 -0.38 9.71
CA PRO A 224 21.19 -0.61 9.16
C PRO A 224 20.19 0.50 9.50
N PHE A 225 20.49 1.34 10.48
CA PHE A 225 19.66 2.48 10.88
C PHE A 225 19.96 3.77 10.10
N THR A 226 21.02 3.83 9.31
CA THR A 226 21.29 4.94 8.38
C THR A 226 20.41 4.79 7.14
N PHE A 227 19.80 5.90 6.70
CA PHE A 227 19.04 5.95 5.45
C PHE A 227 19.98 6.16 4.29
N ASP A 228 20.25 5.11 3.53
CA ASP A 228 21.23 5.09 2.46
C ASP A 228 20.71 4.35 1.22
N PRO A 229 20.17 5.08 0.23
CA PRO A 229 19.68 4.48 -1.02
C PRO A 229 20.75 3.78 -1.85
N SER A 230 22.06 4.07 -1.65
CA SER A 230 23.14 3.43 -2.40
C SER A 230 23.26 1.92 -2.13
N ARG A 231 22.64 1.42 -1.06
CA ARG A 231 22.53 -0.01 -0.78
C ARG A 231 21.88 -0.81 -1.90
N PHE A 232 21.12 -0.14 -2.74
CA PHE A 232 20.43 -0.71 -3.90
C PHE A 232 21.14 -0.43 -5.22
N ASP A 233 22.42 -0.02 -5.18
CA ASP A 233 23.26 0.12 -6.37
C ASP A 233 23.64 -1.25 -6.94
N GLU A 234 23.87 -2.21 -6.06
CA GLU A 234 24.18 -3.59 -6.40
C GLU A 234 23.05 -4.55 -5.97
N PRO A 235 22.92 -5.71 -6.63
CA PRO A 235 21.96 -6.73 -6.24
C PRO A 235 22.17 -7.19 -4.80
N LEU A 236 21.12 -7.15 -4.00
CA LEU A 236 21.15 -7.64 -2.63
C LEU A 236 21.18 -9.19 -2.57
N ARG A 237 21.70 -9.72 -1.46
CA ARG A 237 21.58 -11.16 -1.16
C ARG A 237 20.12 -11.61 -1.25
N PRO A 238 19.81 -12.77 -1.86
CA PRO A 238 18.46 -13.27 -1.94
C PRO A 238 17.77 -13.30 -0.58
N PHE A 239 16.51 -12.88 -0.55
CA PHE A 239 15.64 -12.81 0.65
C PHE A 239 16.07 -11.85 1.77
N SER A 240 17.12 -11.07 1.60
CA SER A 240 17.52 -10.05 2.57
C SER A 240 16.66 -8.79 2.53
N TYR A 241 15.92 -8.57 1.45
CA TYR A 241 14.97 -7.46 1.30
C TYR A 241 13.57 -7.97 0.96
N LEU A 242 12.63 -7.70 1.85
CA LEU A 242 11.25 -8.17 1.78
C LEU A 242 10.23 -7.02 1.83
N GLY A 243 10.55 -5.85 1.25
CA GLY A 243 9.68 -4.67 1.28
C GLY A 243 8.28 -4.90 0.73
N PHE A 244 8.16 -5.82 -0.24
CA PHE A 244 6.88 -6.27 -0.81
C PHE A 244 6.64 -7.78 -0.61
N GLY A 245 7.38 -8.41 0.28
CA GLY A 245 7.35 -9.86 0.48
C GLY A 245 8.06 -10.64 -0.63
N SER A 246 7.81 -11.93 -0.68
CA SER A 246 8.42 -12.86 -1.66
C SER A 246 7.52 -14.06 -1.94
N GLY A 247 7.76 -14.73 -3.09
CA GLY A 247 7.09 -15.96 -3.50
C GLY A 247 5.63 -15.77 -3.91
N PRO A 248 4.79 -16.83 -3.84
CA PRO A 248 3.41 -16.80 -4.31
C PRO A 248 2.49 -15.82 -3.58
N ARG A 249 2.92 -15.30 -2.43
CA ARG A 249 2.18 -14.33 -1.60
C ARG A 249 2.85 -12.96 -1.59
N MET A 250 3.67 -12.66 -2.60
CA MET A 250 4.21 -11.32 -2.81
C MET A 250 3.08 -10.30 -3.01
N CYS A 251 3.33 -9.05 -2.67
CA CYS A 251 2.34 -7.98 -2.77
C CYS A 251 1.78 -7.86 -4.20
N PRO A 252 0.46 -8.04 -4.39
CA PRO A 252 -0.15 -7.89 -5.72
C PRO A 252 -0.19 -6.44 -6.21
N GLY A 253 -0.10 -5.46 -5.28
CA GLY A 253 -0.14 -4.03 -5.56
C GLY A 253 1.23 -3.37 -5.74
N ILE A 254 2.33 -4.13 -5.89
CA ILE A 254 3.70 -3.58 -5.95
C ILE A 254 3.87 -2.51 -7.03
N ASN A 255 3.31 -2.72 -8.21
CA ASN A 255 3.42 -1.77 -9.32
C ASN A 255 2.62 -0.48 -9.05
N LEU A 256 1.41 -0.62 -8.52
CA LEU A 256 0.58 0.52 -8.13
C LEU A 256 1.24 1.33 -7.01
N ALA A 257 1.72 0.66 -5.97
CA ALA A 257 2.39 1.33 -4.86
C ALA A 257 3.65 2.09 -5.30
N LYS A 258 4.48 1.50 -6.15
CA LYS A 258 5.65 2.19 -6.73
C LYS A 258 5.25 3.39 -7.59
N LEU A 259 4.22 3.24 -8.41
CA LEU A 259 3.67 4.34 -9.22
C LEU A 259 3.19 5.49 -8.33
N GLU A 260 2.36 5.21 -7.33
CA GLU A 260 1.83 6.22 -6.41
C GLU A 260 2.96 6.96 -5.67
N LEU A 261 3.96 6.23 -5.16
CA LEU A 261 5.11 6.80 -4.48
C LEU A 261 5.93 7.70 -5.41
N SER A 262 6.21 7.24 -6.63
CA SER A 262 7.02 7.99 -7.61
C SER A 262 6.32 9.26 -8.09
N VAL A 263 5.03 9.18 -8.41
CA VAL A 263 4.24 10.35 -8.83
C VAL A 263 4.10 11.37 -7.69
N PHE A 264 3.79 10.89 -6.48
CA PHE A 264 3.68 11.77 -5.31
C PHE A 264 4.99 12.52 -5.04
N ILE A 265 6.12 11.80 -5.05
CA ILE A 265 7.42 12.38 -4.76
C ILE A 265 7.84 13.38 -5.83
N HIS A 266 7.57 13.08 -7.11
CA HIS A 266 7.85 14.01 -8.21
C HIS A 266 7.20 15.38 -7.97
N HIS A 267 5.92 15.38 -7.66
CA HIS A 267 5.21 16.63 -7.39
C HIS A 267 5.62 17.30 -6.09
N LEU A 268 5.97 16.52 -5.07
CA LEU A 268 6.37 17.06 -3.76
C LEU A 268 7.73 17.78 -3.87
N VAL A 269 8.76 17.12 -4.40
CA VAL A 269 10.13 17.64 -4.39
C VAL A 269 10.34 18.81 -5.36
N LEU A 270 9.53 18.90 -6.41
CA LEU A 270 9.61 19.99 -7.40
C LEU A 270 8.84 21.23 -6.97
N ARG A 271 7.89 21.14 -6.06
CA ARG A 271 6.98 22.25 -5.73
C ARG A 271 7.12 22.75 -4.29
N TYR A 272 7.67 21.94 -3.40
CA TYR A 272 7.60 22.23 -1.98
C TYR A 272 8.92 21.97 -1.25
N LYS A 273 9.15 22.79 -0.21
CA LYS A 273 10.03 22.47 0.92
C LYS A 273 9.16 22.14 2.13
N TRP A 274 9.68 21.33 3.03
CA TRP A 274 8.97 21.03 4.27
C TRP A 274 9.92 20.91 5.45
N THR A 275 9.40 21.21 6.61
CA THR A 275 10.07 21.05 7.90
C THR A 275 9.15 20.29 8.86
N PRO A 276 9.68 19.36 9.66
CA PRO A 276 8.88 18.66 10.65
C PRO A 276 8.45 19.62 11.76
N LEU A 277 7.19 19.52 12.20
CA LEU A 277 6.69 20.22 13.36
C LEU A 277 7.06 19.52 14.68
N GLU A 278 7.27 18.22 14.62
CA GLU A 278 7.65 17.36 15.73
C GLU A 278 8.76 16.40 15.32
N ARG A 279 9.67 16.11 16.26
CA ARG A 279 10.70 15.08 16.10
C ARG A 279 10.36 13.90 17.03
N ASP A 280 9.52 13.01 16.57
CA ASP A 280 9.17 11.77 17.29
C ASP A 280 9.49 10.57 16.40
N ASP A 281 10.42 9.73 16.86
CA ASP A 281 10.83 8.50 16.16
C ASP A 281 10.01 7.28 16.60
N SER A 282 9.08 7.45 17.53
CA SER A 282 8.23 6.36 18.00
C SER A 282 7.31 5.86 16.90
N VAL A 283 7.08 4.55 16.91
CA VAL A 283 6.23 3.85 15.95
C VAL A 283 4.94 3.42 16.61
N GLN A 284 3.82 3.56 15.93
CA GLN A 284 2.54 3.06 16.44
C GLN A 284 2.59 1.52 16.56
N PRO A 285 2.11 0.93 17.68
CA PRO A 285 2.04 -0.51 17.86
C PRO A 285 0.84 -1.10 17.10
N THR A 286 0.85 -0.97 15.78
CA THR A 286 -0.21 -1.44 14.86
C THR A 286 0.37 -2.38 13.82
N LEU A 287 -0.48 -3.13 13.13
CA LEU A 287 -0.05 -4.04 12.06
C LEU A 287 0.72 -3.31 10.95
N VAL A 288 0.26 -2.12 10.58
CA VAL A 288 0.96 -1.24 9.63
C VAL A 288 1.78 -0.23 10.43
N ARG A 289 3.10 -0.35 10.39
CA ARG A 289 4.01 0.53 11.12
C ARG A 289 3.98 1.93 10.53
N MET A 290 3.65 2.90 11.37
CA MET A 290 3.57 4.32 11.02
C MET A 290 4.19 5.14 12.15
N PRO A 291 4.80 6.31 11.88
CA PRO A 291 5.20 7.23 12.93
C PRO A 291 4.01 7.56 13.85
N LYS A 292 4.21 7.56 15.15
CA LYS A 292 3.14 7.77 16.13
C LYS A 292 2.48 9.15 15.97
N SER A 293 3.28 10.18 15.73
CA SER A 293 2.81 11.54 15.47
C SER A 293 2.17 11.71 14.07
N LYS A 294 2.29 10.71 13.17
CA LYS A 294 1.96 10.80 11.74
C LYS A 294 2.78 11.85 10.98
N TYR A 295 3.88 12.29 11.58
CA TYR A 295 4.87 13.21 11.03
C TYR A 295 4.25 14.50 10.46
N PRO A 296 3.68 15.38 11.31
CA PRO A 296 3.14 16.65 10.85
C PRO A 296 4.27 17.55 10.35
N ILE A 297 4.06 18.19 9.21
CA ILE A 297 5.03 19.06 8.55
C ILE A 297 4.45 20.43 8.25
N MET A 298 5.31 21.44 8.27
CA MET A 298 5.06 22.73 7.64
C MET A 298 5.56 22.66 6.20
N VAL A 299 4.77 23.14 5.26
CA VAL A 299 5.06 23.11 3.83
C VAL A 299 5.13 24.52 3.28
N GLU A 300 6.18 24.80 2.50
CA GLU A 300 6.39 26.06 1.79
C GLU A 300 6.54 25.77 0.29
N SER A 301 5.97 26.62 -0.56
CA SER A 301 6.17 26.53 -2.02
C SER A 301 7.61 26.92 -2.38
N LEU A 302 8.19 26.24 -3.37
CA LEU A 302 9.50 26.54 -3.95
C LEU A 302 9.40 27.74 -4.89
#